data_cc465db21de7dbc0573803912f16eba5
#
_entry.id   cc465db21de7dbc0573803912f16eba5
#
_cell.length_a   1.000
_cell.length_b   1.000
_cell.length_c   1.000
_cell.angle_alpha   90.00
_cell.angle_beta   90.00
_cell.angle_gamma   90.00
#
_symmetry.space_group_name_H-M   'P 1'
#
loop_
_entity.id
_entity.type
_entity.pdbx_description
1 polymer ?
#
loop_
_entity_poly.entity_id
_entity_poly.type
_entity_poly.pdbx_seq_one_letter_code
_entity_poly.pdbx_strand_id
1 'polypeptide(L)'
;MADFVVLATADWDHPLWTNKQHTALTLAAAGHRVLYVDSLGIRPPRVGAADRTRIYRRLRRLLQLPRQRRERLWVWSPPVLPGGHSGKALQLNRRLLQGGLELACRCLGFRNPILWTYNPLTNLYLDPQSFAGSVYHCVDRIQDQPGMPVALIETSEQALSRAVDVVFATSPQLQISHRQWNHHTLLFGNVADHGHFSRARLGDDMGPLRCPERLETLPRPRLLFMGAIDAYKL
;
A
#
# COMPACT_ATOMS: atom_id res chain seq x y z
N MET A 1 2.34 -22.66 -3.54
CA MET A 1 2.92 -21.66 -2.62
C MET A 1 3.81 -20.75 -3.46
N ALA A 2 3.60 -19.44 -3.39
CA ALA A 2 4.40 -18.43 -4.08
C ALA A 2 4.95 -17.42 -3.07
N ASP A 3 5.98 -16.68 -3.50
CA ASP A 3 6.57 -15.59 -2.73
C ASP A 3 6.07 -14.27 -3.28
N PHE A 4 5.63 -13.35 -2.42
CA PHE A 4 5.14 -12.04 -2.81
C PHE A 4 5.96 -10.92 -2.16
N VAL A 5 6.33 -9.93 -2.94
CA VAL A 5 6.79 -8.64 -2.47
C VAL A 5 5.66 -7.64 -2.65
N VAL A 6 5.08 -7.18 -1.53
CA VAL A 6 3.99 -6.18 -1.53
C VAL A 6 4.58 -4.81 -1.26
N LEU A 7 4.76 -3.99 -2.29
CA LEU A 7 5.27 -2.62 -2.17
C LEU A 7 4.10 -1.66 -1.91
N ALA A 8 3.98 -1.21 -0.67
CA ALA A 8 2.86 -0.43 -0.21
C ALA A 8 3.09 1.09 -0.23
N THR A 9 2.01 1.85 -0.22
CA THR A 9 2.00 3.31 -0.02
C THR A 9 1.66 3.71 1.42
N ALA A 10 1.47 2.73 2.30
CA ALA A 10 1.25 2.91 3.74
C ALA A 10 2.20 2.04 4.54
N ASP A 11 2.63 2.51 5.71
CA ASP A 11 3.41 1.70 6.64
C ASP A 11 2.51 0.63 7.28
N TRP A 12 3.09 -0.54 7.60
CA TRP A 12 2.36 -1.64 8.25
C TRP A 12 1.71 -1.23 9.56
N ASP A 13 2.44 -0.47 10.38
CA ASP A 13 1.99 -0.01 11.70
C ASP A 13 1.07 1.23 11.61
N HIS A 14 0.52 1.55 10.43
CA HIS A 14 -0.46 2.63 10.29
C HIS A 14 -1.76 2.28 11.03
N PRO A 15 -2.34 3.19 11.83
CA PRO A 15 -3.52 2.89 12.65
C PRO A 15 -4.76 2.55 11.83
N LEU A 16 -4.89 3.10 10.63
CA LEU A 16 -5.97 2.78 9.70
C LEU A 16 -5.46 1.82 8.63
N TRP A 17 -5.89 0.58 8.71
CA TRP A 17 -5.59 -0.42 7.71
C TRP A 17 -6.43 -0.24 6.46
N THR A 18 -5.79 -0.48 5.34
CA THR A 18 -6.38 -0.34 4.02
C THR A 18 -6.12 -1.60 3.19
N ASN A 19 -6.48 -1.59 1.93
CA ASN A 19 -6.29 -2.70 1.00
C ASN A 19 -4.88 -3.31 1.07
N LYS A 20 -3.85 -2.50 1.34
CA LYS A 20 -2.45 -2.94 1.34
C LYS A 20 -2.18 -4.00 2.40
N GLN A 21 -2.56 -3.72 3.65
CA GLN A 21 -2.36 -4.64 4.78
C GLN A 21 -3.28 -5.85 4.66
N HIS A 22 -4.55 -5.63 4.27
CA HIS A 22 -5.52 -6.72 4.10
C HIS A 22 -5.11 -7.68 2.99
N THR A 23 -4.63 -7.19 1.83
CA THR A 23 -4.11 -8.04 0.76
C THR A 23 -2.93 -8.88 1.24
N ALA A 24 -1.97 -8.27 1.95
CA ALA A 24 -0.82 -9.00 2.47
C ALA A 24 -1.23 -10.11 3.46
N LEU A 25 -2.20 -9.84 4.34
CA LEU A 25 -2.75 -10.85 5.24
C LEU A 25 -3.47 -11.97 4.50
N THR A 26 -4.30 -11.62 3.51
CA THR A 26 -5.06 -12.61 2.73
C THR A 26 -4.12 -13.53 1.95
N LEU A 27 -3.07 -12.98 1.33
CA LEU A 27 -2.05 -13.78 0.66
C LEU A 27 -1.33 -14.73 1.63
N ALA A 28 -0.97 -14.24 2.83
CA ALA A 28 -0.33 -15.06 3.85
C ALA A 28 -1.28 -16.16 4.37
N ALA A 29 -2.55 -15.84 4.62
CA ALA A 29 -3.58 -16.79 5.04
C ALA A 29 -3.86 -17.85 3.96
N ALA A 30 -3.73 -17.50 2.67
CA ALA A 30 -3.82 -18.44 1.55
C ALA A 30 -2.57 -19.33 1.39
N GLY A 31 -1.60 -19.24 2.32
CA GLY A 31 -0.42 -20.10 2.35
C GLY A 31 0.78 -19.59 1.56
N HIS A 32 0.71 -18.37 1.05
CA HIS A 32 1.85 -17.72 0.37
C HIS A 32 2.80 -17.07 1.37
N ARG A 33 4.06 -16.84 1.00
CA ARG A 33 5.00 -16.07 1.80
C ARG A 33 5.00 -14.63 1.31
N VAL A 34 4.91 -13.67 2.23
CA VAL A 34 4.72 -12.24 1.90
C VAL A 34 5.77 -11.38 2.58
N LEU A 35 6.50 -10.60 1.81
CA LEU A 35 7.32 -9.49 2.27
C LEU A 35 6.57 -8.18 2.01
N TYR A 36 5.99 -7.61 3.06
CA TYR A 36 5.38 -6.28 3.01
C TYR A 36 6.48 -5.22 3.12
N VAL A 37 6.57 -4.35 2.13
CA VAL A 37 7.52 -3.25 2.08
C VAL A 37 6.78 -1.96 2.42
N ASP A 38 7.19 -1.31 3.51
CA ASP A 38 6.62 -0.04 3.96
C ASP A 38 6.76 1.07 2.90
N SER A 39 5.94 2.10 3.03
CA SER A 39 5.87 3.23 2.10
C SER A 39 7.24 3.88 1.85
N LEU A 40 7.56 4.13 0.58
CA LEU A 40 8.76 4.87 0.18
C LEU A 40 8.63 6.39 0.45
N GLY A 41 7.41 6.88 0.63
CA GLY A 41 7.11 8.31 0.79
C GLY A 41 7.12 9.06 -0.54
N ILE A 42 5.94 9.24 -1.12
CA ILE A 42 5.76 9.93 -2.41
C ILE A 42 5.93 11.44 -2.27
N ARG A 43 5.42 12.01 -1.18
CA ARG A 43 5.54 13.45 -0.92
C ARG A 43 6.94 13.83 -0.49
N PRO A 44 7.49 14.95 -0.99
CA PRO A 44 8.67 15.55 -0.39
C PRO A 44 8.39 15.88 1.09
N PRO A 45 9.38 15.71 1.99
CA PRO A 45 9.23 16.11 3.37
C PRO A 45 8.99 17.61 3.47
N ARG A 46 7.97 18.01 4.25
CA ARG A 46 7.79 19.40 4.61
C ARG A 46 8.63 19.70 5.85
N VAL A 47 9.19 20.90 5.95
CA VAL A 47 9.98 21.31 7.12
C VAL A 47 9.06 21.43 8.34
N GLY A 48 8.97 20.36 9.14
CA GLY A 48 8.14 20.31 10.35
C GLY A 48 8.59 19.23 11.34
N ALA A 49 8.20 19.36 12.61
CA ALA A 49 8.56 18.42 13.68
C ALA A 49 8.09 16.99 13.40
N ALA A 50 6.93 16.82 12.77
CA ALA A 50 6.38 15.52 12.41
C ALA A 50 7.25 14.79 11.36
N ASP A 51 7.82 15.51 10.40
CA ASP A 51 8.68 14.92 9.37
C ASP A 51 10.06 14.58 9.92
N ARG A 52 10.61 15.36 10.84
CA ARG A 52 11.87 15.02 11.55
C ARG A 52 11.73 13.71 12.31
N THR A 53 10.62 13.48 12.98
CA THR A 53 10.35 12.24 13.72
C THR A 53 10.22 11.03 12.76
N ARG A 54 9.61 11.24 11.59
CA ARG A 54 9.53 10.21 10.54
C ARG A 54 10.91 9.88 9.97
N ILE A 55 11.71 10.88 9.65
CA ILE A 55 13.09 10.71 9.15
C ILE A 55 13.93 9.98 10.19
N TYR A 56 13.89 10.40 11.47
CA TYR A 56 14.63 9.75 12.56
C TYR A 56 14.19 8.29 12.77
N ARG A 57 12.88 8.01 12.75
CA ARG A 57 12.36 6.65 12.81
C ARG A 57 12.84 5.79 11.64
N ARG A 58 12.89 6.36 10.43
CA ARG A 58 13.42 5.66 9.24
C ARG A 58 14.91 5.43 9.34
N LEU A 59 15.69 6.41 9.79
CA LEU A 59 17.13 6.25 10.04
C LEU A 59 17.42 5.14 11.05
N ARG A 60 16.65 5.04 12.12
CA ARG A 60 16.77 3.91 13.07
C ARG A 60 16.41 2.55 12.45
N ARG A 61 15.62 2.53 11.40
CA ARG A 61 15.22 1.31 10.67
C ARG A 61 16.16 0.95 9.53
N LEU A 62 17.14 1.78 9.23
CA LEU A 62 18.10 1.61 8.12
C LEU A 62 18.81 0.26 8.09
N LEU A 63 19.05 -0.33 9.25
CA LEU A 63 19.78 -1.60 9.41
C LEU A 63 18.87 -2.75 9.85
N GLN A 64 17.54 -2.58 9.80
CA GLN A 64 16.63 -3.60 10.27
C GLN A 64 16.29 -4.58 9.14
N LEU A 65 16.63 -5.83 9.39
CA LEU A 65 16.17 -6.96 8.58
C LEU A 65 14.63 -7.08 8.62
N PRO A 66 14.02 -7.78 7.64
CA PRO A 66 12.58 -8.07 7.68
C PRO A 66 12.16 -8.67 9.01
N ARG A 67 11.09 -8.12 9.60
CA ARG A 67 10.54 -8.59 10.87
C ARG A 67 9.28 -9.39 10.63
N GLN A 68 9.21 -10.58 11.16
CA GLN A 68 8.00 -11.39 11.10
C GLN A 68 6.88 -10.74 11.94
N ARG A 69 5.73 -10.52 11.33
CA ARG A 69 4.54 -9.92 11.95
C ARG A 69 3.40 -10.92 12.13
N ARG A 70 3.31 -11.88 11.24
CA ARG A 70 2.37 -12.99 11.25
C ARG A 70 3.06 -14.24 10.69
N GLU A 71 2.43 -15.36 10.77
CA GLU A 71 2.86 -16.53 10.04
C GLU A 71 2.96 -16.20 8.54
N ARG A 72 4.10 -16.52 7.92
CA ARG A 72 4.39 -16.29 6.50
C ARG A 72 4.34 -14.83 6.04
N LEU A 73 4.32 -13.85 6.97
CA LEU A 73 4.31 -12.43 6.65
C LEU A 73 5.40 -11.69 7.42
N TRP A 74 6.26 -11.04 6.67
CA TRP A 74 7.35 -10.19 7.15
C TRP A 74 7.14 -8.76 6.68
N VAL A 75 7.62 -7.80 7.47
CA VAL A 75 7.57 -6.37 7.17
C VAL A 75 8.98 -5.82 7.12
N TRP A 76 9.28 -5.06 6.10
CA TRP A 76 10.54 -4.37 5.91
C TRP A 76 10.33 -2.91 5.55
N SER A 77 11.05 -2.02 6.26
CA SER A 77 11.04 -0.58 6.01
C SER A 77 12.31 -0.20 5.26
N PRO A 78 12.24 0.12 3.96
CA PRO A 78 13.43 0.41 3.16
C PRO A 78 14.09 1.73 3.57
N PRO A 79 15.44 1.79 3.54
CA PRO A 79 16.21 2.97 3.93
C PRO A 79 16.27 4.03 2.82
N VAL A 80 15.12 4.46 2.31
CA VAL A 80 15.04 5.43 1.22
C VAL A 80 14.77 6.85 1.72
N LEU A 81 15.27 7.84 0.99
CA LEU A 81 15.00 9.26 1.23
C LEU A 81 13.62 9.63 0.72
N PRO A 82 12.67 10.08 1.57
CA PRO A 82 11.36 10.50 1.13
C PRO A 82 11.45 11.66 0.13
N GLY A 83 10.64 11.60 -0.95
CA GLY A 83 10.65 12.64 -1.99
C GLY A 83 11.90 12.64 -2.88
N GLY A 84 12.81 11.70 -2.72
CA GLY A 84 14.02 11.56 -3.54
C GLY A 84 13.72 10.86 -4.88
N HIS A 85 12.91 11.50 -5.75
CA HIS A 85 12.45 10.93 -7.00
C HIS A 85 13.22 11.43 -8.24
N SER A 86 14.28 12.22 -8.05
CA SER A 86 15.08 12.78 -9.15
C SER A 86 16.57 12.85 -8.83
N GLY A 87 17.39 12.98 -9.85
CA GLY A 87 18.82 13.22 -9.74
C GLY A 87 19.58 12.16 -8.90
N LYS A 88 20.55 12.62 -8.12
CA LYS A 88 21.39 11.74 -7.27
C LYS A 88 20.58 11.04 -6.16
N ALA A 89 19.53 11.68 -5.63
CA ALA A 89 18.67 11.09 -4.61
C ALA A 89 17.89 9.88 -5.16
N LEU A 90 17.37 9.96 -6.38
CA LEU A 90 16.74 8.82 -7.05
C LEU A 90 17.72 7.66 -7.25
N GLN A 91 18.92 7.96 -7.74
CA GLN A 91 19.94 6.92 -7.96
C GLN A 91 20.32 6.22 -6.64
N LEU A 92 20.49 6.98 -5.55
CA LEU A 92 20.74 6.43 -4.23
C LEU A 92 19.57 5.57 -3.75
N ASN A 93 18.34 6.09 -3.82
CA ASN A 93 17.13 5.37 -3.42
C ASN A 93 16.94 4.08 -4.21
N ARG A 94 17.20 4.11 -5.53
CA ARG A 94 17.17 2.90 -6.37
C ARG A 94 18.13 1.84 -5.86
N ARG A 95 19.41 2.20 -5.61
CA ARG A 95 20.41 1.27 -5.11
C ARG A 95 20.06 0.70 -3.73
N LEU A 96 19.59 1.58 -2.83
CA LEU A 96 19.20 1.18 -1.47
C LEU A 96 17.98 0.24 -1.48
N LEU A 97 16.99 0.54 -2.29
CA LEU A 97 15.78 -0.30 -2.38
C LEU A 97 16.11 -1.64 -3.05
N GLN A 98 16.79 -1.64 -4.18
CA GLN A 98 17.14 -2.87 -4.91
C GLN A 98 18.04 -3.78 -4.06
N GLY A 99 19.17 -3.26 -3.58
CA GLY A 99 20.10 -4.05 -2.77
C GLY A 99 19.50 -4.54 -1.45
N GLY A 100 18.71 -3.67 -0.80
CA GLY A 100 18.00 -4.05 0.43
C GLY A 100 16.91 -5.10 0.20
N LEU A 101 16.16 -4.99 -0.90
CA LEU A 101 15.13 -5.97 -1.26
C LEU A 101 15.74 -7.33 -1.62
N GLU A 102 16.83 -7.33 -2.40
CA GLU A 102 17.56 -8.56 -2.69
C GLU A 102 18.07 -9.24 -1.41
N LEU A 103 18.67 -8.46 -0.51
CA LEU A 103 19.14 -8.99 0.79
C LEU A 103 17.98 -9.55 1.59
N ALA A 104 16.85 -8.82 1.70
CA ALA A 104 15.65 -9.26 2.40
C ALA A 104 15.11 -10.57 1.82
N CYS A 105 14.99 -10.66 0.50
CA CYS A 105 14.53 -11.88 -0.18
C CYS A 105 15.49 -13.06 0.06
N ARG A 106 16.80 -12.84 0.01
CA ARG A 106 17.80 -13.88 0.30
C ARG A 106 17.71 -14.37 1.75
N CYS A 107 17.61 -13.46 2.73
CA CYS A 107 17.45 -13.81 4.15
C CYS A 107 16.18 -14.64 4.43
N LEU A 108 15.11 -14.37 3.69
CA LEU A 108 13.84 -15.09 3.81
C LEU A 108 13.78 -16.35 2.94
N GLY A 109 14.80 -16.60 2.11
CA GLY A 109 14.80 -17.70 1.15
C GLY A 109 13.72 -17.58 0.08
N PHE A 110 13.32 -16.36 -0.28
CA PHE A 110 12.37 -16.11 -1.37
C PHE A 110 13.02 -16.44 -2.71
N ARG A 111 12.25 -17.10 -3.57
CA ARG A 111 12.70 -17.50 -4.92
C ARG A 111 11.72 -16.95 -5.95
N ASN A 112 12.21 -16.17 -6.89
CA ASN A 112 11.41 -15.58 -7.96
C ASN A 112 10.08 -14.98 -7.43
N PRO A 113 10.10 -13.94 -6.57
CA PRO A 113 8.89 -13.40 -6.00
C PRO A 113 8.02 -12.71 -7.07
N ILE A 114 6.72 -12.66 -6.81
CA ILE A 114 5.76 -11.84 -7.55
C ILE A 114 5.76 -10.45 -6.91
N LEU A 115 5.86 -9.40 -7.73
CA LEU A 115 5.72 -8.02 -7.30
C LEU A 115 4.24 -7.64 -7.27
N TRP A 116 3.74 -7.20 -6.11
CA TRP A 116 2.44 -6.58 -5.96
C TRP A 116 2.63 -5.15 -5.46
N THR A 117 2.46 -4.19 -6.33
CA THR A 117 2.70 -2.80 -5.96
C THR A 117 1.44 -1.94 -5.93
N TYR A 118 1.39 -1.05 -4.95
CA TYR A 118 0.42 0.04 -4.83
C TYR A 118 1.03 1.41 -5.14
N ASN A 119 2.35 1.44 -5.39
CA ASN A 119 3.08 2.68 -5.58
C ASN A 119 3.21 3.01 -7.07
N PRO A 120 2.60 4.10 -7.56
CA PRO A 120 2.68 4.50 -8.97
C PRO A 120 4.11 4.83 -9.43
N LEU A 121 5.04 5.10 -8.49
CA LEU A 121 6.42 5.41 -8.79
C LEU A 121 7.35 4.18 -8.81
N THR A 122 6.80 2.97 -8.76
CA THR A 122 7.59 1.73 -8.64
C THR A 122 8.64 1.59 -9.74
N ASN A 123 8.30 1.88 -10.99
CA ASN A 123 9.20 1.78 -12.13
C ASN A 123 10.41 2.72 -12.09
N LEU A 124 10.39 3.75 -11.23
CA LEU A 124 11.57 4.59 -10.97
C LEU A 124 12.63 3.84 -10.16
N TYR A 125 12.25 2.85 -9.39
CA TYR A 125 13.11 2.17 -8.42
C TYR A 125 13.34 0.70 -8.73
N LEU A 126 12.33 0.01 -9.21
CA LEU A 126 12.35 -1.42 -9.51
C LEU A 126 11.90 -1.64 -10.96
N ASP A 127 12.46 -2.65 -11.59
CA ASP A 127 11.97 -3.14 -12.85
C ASP A 127 10.91 -4.24 -12.60
N PRO A 128 9.62 -4.01 -12.93
CA PRO A 128 8.58 -5.01 -12.72
C PRO A 128 8.84 -6.33 -13.47
N GLN A 129 9.54 -6.28 -14.59
CA GLN A 129 9.85 -7.45 -15.42
C GLN A 129 10.94 -8.35 -14.82
N SER A 130 11.66 -7.87 -13.80
CA SER A 130 12.65 -8.68 -13.07
C SER A 130 12.03 -9.66 -12.06
N PHE A 131 10.72 -9.64 -11.90
CA PHE A 131 9.97 -10.52 -10.99
C PHE A 131 9.29 -11.66 -11.76
N ALA A 132 8.87 -12.72 -11.07
CA ALA A 132 8.16 -13.85 -11.67
C ALA A 132 6.78 -13.47 -12.23
N GLY A 133 6.27 -12.35 -11.81
CA GLY A 133 5.03 -11.72 -12.24
C GLY A 133 4.88 -10.40 -11.52
N SER A 134 4.08 -9.49 -12.07
CA SER A 134 3.94 -8.14 -11.55
C SER A 134 2.50 -7.64 -11.63
N VAL A 135 2.03 -7.10 -10.51
CA VAL A 135 0.69 -6.54 -10.35
C VAL A 135 0.81 -5.09 -9.89
N TYR A 136 0.21 -4.16 -10.60
CA TYR A 136 -0.07 -2.83 -10.10
C TYR A 136 -1.52 -2.74 -9.62
N HIS A 137 -1.71 -2.47 -8.33
CA HIS A 137 -3.04 -2.31 -7.74
C HIS A 137 -3.33 -0.83 -7.52
N CYS A 138 -4.01 -0.22 -8.50
CA CYS A 138 -4.45 1.18 -8.46
C CYS A 138 -5.72 1.30 -7.63
N VAL A 139 -5.60 1.87 -6.43
CA VAL A 139 -6.72 2.02 -5.48
C VAL A 139 -7.35 3.40 -5.59
N ASP A 140 -6.53 4.43 -5.76
CA ASP A 140 -6.94 5.84 -5.78
C ASP A 140 -6.11 6.62 -6.78
N ARG A 141 -6.65 7.74 -7.26
CA ARG A 141 -5.90 8.78 -7.98
C ARG A 141 -5.04 9.56 -6.99
N ILE A 142 -3.87 9.01 -6.66
CA ILE A 142 -2.96 9.60 -5.66
C ILE A 142 -2.54 11.02 -6.04
N GLN A 143 -2.44 11.32 -7.34
CA GLN A 143 -2.08 12.64 -7.86
C GLN A 143 -3.08 13.74 -7.49
N ASP A 144 -4.36 13.39 -7.25
CA ASP A 144 -5.39 14.35 -6.86
C ASP A 144 -5.26 14.82 -5.39
N GLN A 145 -4.42 14.14 -4.60
CA GLN A 145 -4.20 14.53 -3.21
C GLN A 145 -3.32 15.79 -3.10
N PRO A 146 -3.62 16.71 -2.16
CA PRO A 146 -2.85 17.93 -2.00
C PRO A 146 -1.34 17.71 -1.79
N GLY A 147 -0.52 18.43 -2.53
CA GLY A 147 0.95 18.40 -2.41
C GLY A 147 1.63 17.19 -3.04
N MET A 148 0.94 16.46 -3.91
CA MET A 148 1.54 15.40 -4.71
C MET A 148 2.23 15.97 -5.97
N PRO A 149 3.34 15.35 -6.41
CA PRO A 149 4.01 15.72 -7.66
C PRO A 149 3.25 15.15 -8.86
N VAL A 150 2.18 15.84 -9.30
CA VAL A 150 1.20 15.36 -10.27
C VAL A 150 1.85 14.82 -11.53
N ALA A 151 2.62 15.66 -12.25
CA ALA A 151 3.24 15.28 -13.53
C ALA A 151 4.17 14.06 -13.40
N LEU A 152 4.91 13.94 -12.29
CA LEU A 152 5.76 12.80 -12.03
C LEU A 152 4.94 11.52 -11.83
N ILE A 153 3.86 11.60 -11.06
CA ILE A 153 2.99 10.46 -10.79
C ILE A 153 2.33 9.99 -12.08
N GLU A 154 1.72 10.89 -12.85
CA GLU A 154 1.04 10.54 -14.11
C GLU A 154 1.99 9.87 -15.11
N THR A 155 3.18 10.46 -15.32
CA THR A 155 4.18 9.87 -16.22
C THR A 155 4.65 8.49 -15.73
N SER A 156 4.93 8.37 -14.44
CA SER A 156 5.40 7.10 -13.86
C SER A 156 4.31 6.03 -13.83
N GLU A 157 3.09 6.40 -13.49
CA GLU A 157 1.94 5.49 -13.44
C GLU A 157 1.61 4.93 -14.82
N GLN A 158 1.66 5.77 -15.86
CA GLN A 158 1.52 5.34 -17.24
C GLN A 158 2.61 4.33 -17.64
N ALA A 159 3.87 4.64 -17.32
CA ALA A 159 4.99 3.77 -17.61
C ALA A 159 4.90 2.45 -16.81
N LEU A 160 4.52 2.52 -15.54
CA LEU A 160 4.31 1.34 -14.68
C LEU A 160 3.20 0.45 -15.24
N SER A 161 2.06 1.04 -15.63
CA SER A 161 0.92 0.28 -16.17
C SER A 161 1.29 -0.49 -17.43
N ARG A 162 2.18 0.05 -18.27
CA ARG A 162 2.70 -0.65 -19.47
C ARG A 162 3.69 -1.76 -19.12
N ALA A 163 4.41 -1.62 -18.02
CA ALA A 163 5.49 -2.52 -17.63
C ALA A 163 5.04 -3.73 -16.81
N VAL A 164 3.90 -3.65 -16.11
CA VAL A 164 3.37 -4.75 -15.30
C VAL A 164 2.54 -5.72 -16.11
N ASP A 165 2.46 -6.97 -15.66
CA ASP A 165 1.65 -7.99 -16.32
C ASP A 165 0.15 -7.72 -16.17
N VAL A 166 -0.28 -7.23 -15.01
CA VAL A 166 -1.70 -7.01 -14.68
C VAL A 166 -1.87 -5.72 -13.88
N VAL A 167 -2.94 -4.97 -14.20
CA VAL A 167 -3.40 -3.84 -13.40
C VAL A 167 -4.73 -4.21 -12.73
N PHE A 168 -4.82 -4.04 -11.40
CA PHE A 168 -6.08 -4.08 -10.68
C PHE A 168 -6.54 -2.66 -10.39
N ALA A 169 -7.76 -2.34 -10.78
CA ALA A 169 -8.40 -1.04 -10.56
C ALA A 169 -9.60 -1.21 -9.64
N THR A 170 -9.82 -0.27 -8.74
CA THR A 170 -10.91 -0.34 -7.75
C THR A 170 -12.18 0.37 -8.19
N SER A 171 -12.13 1.12 -9.29
CA SER A 171 -13.31 1.78 -9.86
C SER A 171 -13.34 1.65 -11.39
N PRO A 172 -14.55 1.77 -12.01
CA PRO A 172 -14.66 1.75 -13.47
C PRO A 172 -13.84 2.86 -14.15
N GLN A 173 -13.76 4.05 -13.55
CA GLN A 173 -12.97 5.16 -14.11
C GLN A 173 -11.47 4.84 -14.14
N LEU A 174 -10.94 4.26 -13.06
CA LEU A 174 -9.55 3.80 -13.01
C LEU A 174 -9.31 2.68 -14.02
N GLN A 175 -10.25 1.74 -14.14
CA GLN A 175 -10.14 0.67 -15.14
C GLN A 175 -10.07 1.23 -16.56
N ILE A 176 -10.95 2.14 -16.93
CA ILE A 176 -10.96 2.78 -18.25
C ILE A 176 -9.63 3.51 -18.50
N SER A 177 -9.15 4.28 -17.52
CA SER A 177 -7.89 5.01 -17.61
C SER A 177 -6.69 4.10 -17.82
N HIS A 178 -6.58 3.01 -17.07
CA HIS A 178 -5.42 2.11 -17.16
C HIS A 178 -5.49 1.15 -18.36
N ARG A 179 -6.70 0.80 -18.82
CA ARG A 179 -6.90 -0.12 -19.94
C ARG A 179 -6.31 0.36 -21.26
N GLN A 180 -6.16 1.69 -21.45
CA GLN A 180 -5.47 2.25 -22.61
C GLN A 180 -3.95 1.99 -22.59
N TRP A 181 -3.38 1.64 -21.44
CA TRP A 181 -1.95 1.36 -21.26
C TRP A 181 -1.66 -0.12 -21.04
N ASN A 182 -2.61 -0.88 -20.45
CA ASN A 182 -2.50 -2.29 -20.19
C ASN A 182 -3.86 -2.97 -20.42
N HIS A 183 -3.92 -3.84 -21.43
CA HIS A 183 -5.15 -4.57 -21.76
C HIS A 183 -5.59 -5.55 -20.67
N HIS A 184 -4.66 -6.02 -19.84
CA HIS A 184 -4.91 -6.86 -18.68
C HIS A 184 -5.29 -6.02 -17.44
N THR A 185 -6.15 -5.01 -17.63
CA THR A 185 -6.68 -4.20 -16.52
C THR A 185 -8.02 -4.77 -16.07
N LEU A 186 -8.06 -5.27 -14.83
CA LEU A 186 -9.20 -5.92 -14.21
C LEU A 186 -9.82 -5.03 -13.12
N LEU A 187 -11.15 -5.06 -13.04
CA LEU A 187 -11.90 -4.31 -12.02
C LEU A 187 -12.13 -5.19 -10.79
N PHE A 188 -11.57 -4.76 -9.66
CA PHE A 188 -11.83 -5.31 -8.33
C PHE A 188 -12.16 -4.17 -7.39
N GLY A 189 -13.45 -4.00 -7.05
CA GLY A 189 -13.91 -2.97 -6.13
C GLY A 189 -13.31 -3.12 -4.73
N ASN A 190 -13.33 -2.05 -3.97
CA ASN A 190 -12.97 -2.10 -2.56
C ASN A 190 -13.91 -3.03 -1.81
N VAL A 191 -13.36 -3.81 -0.89
CA VAL A 191 -14.10 -4.76 -0.06
C VAL A 191 -14.01 -4.36 1.40
N ALA A 192 -15.05 -4.71 2.16
CA ALA A 192 -15.06 -4.57 3.60
C ALA A 192 -14.63 -5.88 4.28
N ASP A 193 -14.17 -5.80 5.53
CA ASP A 193 -13.97 -6.96 6.38
C ASP A 193 -15.34 -7.58 6.73
N HIS A 194 -15.77 -8.53 5.88
CA HIS A 194 -17.08 -9.18 6.03
C HIS A 194 -17.21 -9.88 7.39
N GLY A 195 -16.15 -10.53 7.89
CA GLY A 195 -16.16 -11.21 9.18
C GLY A 195 -16.44 -10.25 10.33
N HIS A 196 -15.87 -9.04 10.26
CA HIS A 196 -16.09 -7.99 11.26
C HIS A 196 -17.49 -7.37 11.14
N PHE A 197 -17.87 -6.95 9.95
CA PHE A 197 -19.13 -6.17 9.75
C PHE A 197 -20.37 -7.05 9.73
N SER A 198 -20.30 -8.34 9.38
CA SER A 198 -21.43 -9.27 9.41
C SER A 198 -22.00 -9.46 10.81
N ARG A 199 -21.21 -9.24 11.86
CA ARG A 199 -21.66 -9.29 13.25
C ARG A 199 -22.83 -8.35 13.51
N ALA A 200 -22.89 -7.22 12.82
CA ALA A 200 -24.02 -6.28 12.94
C ALA A 200 -25.33 -6.83 12.35
N ARG A 201 -25.26 -7.83 11.44
CA ARG A 201 -26.42 -8.49 10.84
C ARG A 201 -26.91 -9.69 11.63
N LEU A 202 -26.00 -10.37 12.32
CA LEU A 202 -26.31 -11.62 13.03
C LEU A 202 -27.00 -11.38 14.37
N GLY A 203 -27.17 -10.13 14.80
CA GLY A 203 -27.88 -9.77 16.01
C GLY A 203 -27.34 -10.48 17.26
N ASP A 204 -28.22 -10.99 18.10
CA ASP A 204 -27.90 -11.55 19.40
C ASP A 204 -27.17 -12.90 19.36
N ASP A 205 -27.13 -13.60 18.21
CA ASP A 205 -26.49 -14.92 18.07
C ASP A 205 -24.97 -14.89 18.32
N MET A 206 -24.33 -13.73 18.17
CA MET A 206 -22.89 -13.52 18.40
C MET A 206 -22.60 -12.69 19.65
N GLY A 207 -23.62 -12.47 20.50
CA GLY A 207 -23.57 -11.58 21.66
C GLY A 207 -23.83 -10.10 21.32
N PRO A 208 -24.31 -9.33 22.30
CA PRO A 208 -24.76 -7.96 22.08
C PRO A 208 -23.60 -7.08 21.63
N LEU A 209 -23.76 -6.42 20.47
CA LEU A 209 -22.88 -5.32 20.06
C LEU A 209 -23.14 -4.17 21.03
N ARG A 210 -22.15 -3.83 21.85
CA ARG A 210 -22.27 -2.66 22.74
C ARG A 210 -22.37 -1.39 21.90
N CYS A 211 -23.51 -0.74 21.95
CA CYS A 211 -23.65 0.62 21.45
C CYS A 211 -22.81 1.56 22.34
N PRO A 212 -21.95 2.42 21.79
CA PRO A 212 -21.30 3.44 22.61
C PRO A 212 -22.32 4.32 23.30
N GLU A 213 -22.17 4.56 24.60
CA GLU A 213 -23.09 5.35 25.44
C GLU A 213 -23.46 6.70 24.81
N ARG A 214 -22.48 7.37 24.19
CA ARG A 214 -22.73 8.63 23.45
C ARG A 214 -23.72 8.49 22.28
N LEU A 215 -23.84 7.33 21.67
CA LEU A 215 -24.79 7.07 20.61
C LEU A 215 -26.16 6.73 21.18
N GLU A 216 -26.24 6.11 22.34
CA GLU A 216 -27.51 5.76 22.99
C GLU A 216 -28.31 7.01 23.41
N THR A 217 -27.60 8.07 23.82
CA THR A 217 -28.21 9.34 24.25
C THR A 217 -28.66 10.26 23.12
N LEU A 218 -28.25 9.98 21.86
CA LEU A 218 -28.64 10.80 20.71
C LEU A 218 -30.13 10.52 20.30
N PRO A 219 -30.93 11.57 20.00
CA PRO A 219 -32.26 11.39 19.47
C PRO A 219 -32.27 10.69 18.10
N ARG A 220 -33.36 10.08 17.76
CA ARG A 220 -33.57 9.48 16.42
C ARG A 220 -34.32 10.46 15.49
N PRO A 221 -34.06 10.43 14.16
CA PRO A 221 -33.16 9.54 13.42
C PRO A 221 -31.68 9.90 13.63
N ARG A 222 -30.80 8.90 13.57
CA ARG A 222 -29.35 9.08 13.71
C ARG A 222 -28.69 8.96 12.35
N LEU A 223 -27.95 9.98 11.93
CA LEU A 223 -27.17 9.97 10.71
C LEU A 223 -25.69 9.88 11.09
N LEU A 224 -24.99 8.89 10.56
CA LEU A 224 -23.56 8.70 10.79
C LEU A 224 -22.79 8.93 9.49
N PHE A 225 -21.85 9.87 9.51
CA PHE A 225 -20.81 9.98 8.50
C PHE A 225 -19.53 9.32 9.05
N MET A 226 -19.03 8.31 8.34
CA MET A 226 -17.79 7.64 8.68
C MET A 226 -16.77 7.85 7.55
N GLY A 227 -15.75 8.66 7.80
CA GLY A 227 -14.70 8.97 6.83
C GLY A 227 -13.85 10.16 7.26
N ALA A 228 -12.78 10.42 6.49
CA ALA A 228 -12.00 11.64 6.65
C ALA A 228 -12.77 12.82 6.03
N ILE A 229 -12.94 13.89 6.81
CA ILE A 229 -13.50 15.17 6.34
C ILE A 229 -12.33 15.99 5.80
N ASP A 230 -12.09 15.87 4.50
CA ASP A 230 -11.05 16.60 3.80
C ASP A 230 -11.65 17.48 2.70
N ALA A 231 -11.16 18.71 2.57
CA ALA A 231 -11.67 19.69 1.60
C ALA A 231 -11.63 19.22 0.12
N TYR A 232 -10.82 18.22 -0.20
CA TYR A 232 -10.75 17.65 -1.56
C TYR A 232 -11.67 16.44 -1.76
N LYS A 233 -12.39 15.99 -0.72
CA LYS A 233 -13.35 14.86 -0.77
C LYS A 233 -14.81 15.29 -0.61
N LEU A 234 -15.02 16.54 -0.26
CA LEU A 234 -16.28 17.23 -0.17
C LEU A 234 -16.35 18.24 -1.34
#